data_32427403cf42f548588b4c043393fa14
#
_entry.id   32427403cf42f548588b4c043393fa14
#
_cell.length_a   1.000
_cell.length_b   1.000
_cell.length_c   1.000
_cell.angle_alpha   90.00
_cell.angle_beta   90.00
_cell.angle_gamma   90.00
#
_symmetry.space_group_name_H-M   'P 1'
#
loop_
_entity.id
_entity.type
_entity.pdbx_description
1 polymer ?
#
loop_
_entity_poly.entity_id
_entity_poly.type
_entity_poly.pdbx_seq_one_letter_code
_entity_poly.pdbx_strand_id
1 'polypeptide(L)'
;LRMLEGFVSLKPGDWIVQNAANSGVGRCIIQLARQMGVRTVNFVRRPDELREELTALGADLVVGENDEDVVKSTLALLDGKRPVLASNAVGGESALRLMDMLAPGGSMVTYGAMSRKSIKVPNGFLIFKGIRLEGLWVTQWLKHAPAQDIAAAYDKLARLMAEGSLVQAVDTVFPLSEVRRAVEKAQEEFRNGKIVLKMNEA
;
A
#
# COMPACT_ATOMS: atom_id res chain seq x y z
N LEU A 1 -7.35 4.77 0.09
CA LEU A 1 -8.09 5.70 -0.78
C LEU A 1 -7.28 6.99 -0.99
N ARG A 2 -6.97 7.78 0.06
CA ARG A 2 -6.30 9.10 -0.07
C ARG A 2 -4.95 9.07 -0.80
N MET A 3 -4.16 8.00 -0.68
CA MET A 3 -2.91 7.87 -1.43
C MET A 3 -3.14 7.75 -2.95
N LEU A 4 -4.25 7.14 -3.36
CA LEU A 4 -4.57 6.95 -4.78
C LEU A 4 -5.24 8.17 -5.42
N GLU A 5 -5.93 8.99 -4.63
CA GLU A 5 -6.74 10.12 -5.15
C GLU A 5 -6.16 11.50 -4.83
N GLY A 6 -5.22 11.60 -3.88
CA GLY A 6 -4.81 12.89 -3.33
C GLY A 6 -3.51 13.47 -3.87
N PHE A 7 -2.71 12.73 -4.65
CA PHE A 7 -1.34 13.13 -5.00
C PHE A 7 -1.07 13.10 -6.52
N VAL A 8 -1.67 12.16 -7.22
CA VAL A 8 -1.52 12.00 -8.67
C VAL A 8 -2.90 11.75 -9.26
N SER A 9 -3.18 12.38 -10.39
CA SER A 9 -4.41 12.09 -11.17
C SER A 9 -4.22 10.78 -11.93
N LEU A 10 -4.54 9.66 -11.29
CA LEU A 10 -4.44 8.33 -11.86
C LEU A 10 -5.51 8.09 -12.93
N LYS A 11 -5.13 7.41 -14.00
CA LYS A 11 -6.00 7.00 -15.10
C LYS A 11 -6.02 5.49 -15.24
N PRO A 12 -7.10 4.89 -15.76
CA PRO A 12 -7.10 3.48 -16.10
C PRO A 12 -5.88 3.10 -16.98
N GLY A 13 -5.20 2.02 -16.62
CA GLY A 13 -3.99 1.55 -17.28
C GLY A 13 -2.67 2.16 -16.77
N ASP A 14 -2.72 3.15 -15.87
CA ASP A 14 -1.53 3.63 -15.16
C ASP A 14 -0.99 2.54 -14.24
N TRP A 15 0.31 2.56 -14.01
CA TRP A 15 0.97 1.72 -13.04
C TRP A 15 1.29 2.49 -11.76
N ILE A 16 1.07 1.81 -10.63
CA ILE A 16 1.57 2.24 -9.33
C ILE A 16 2.46 1.13 -8.74
N VAL A 17 3.33 1.50 -7.81
CA VAL A 17 4.19 0.55 -7.09
C VAL A 17 4.05 0.77 -5.58
N GLN A 18 4.09 -0.31 -4.81
CA GLN A 18 4.07 -0.23 -3.35
C GLN A 18 5.01 -1.24 -2.70
N ASN A 19 5.51 -0.91 -1.53
CA ASN A 19 6.16 -1.86 -0.62
C ASN A 19 5.20 -2.30 0.49
N ALA A 20 5.58 -3.32 1.26
CA ALA A 20 4.72 -3.93 2.28
C ALA A 20 3.30 -4.24 1.77
N ALA A 21 3.19 -4.74 0.54
CA ALA A 21 1.91 -4.94 -0.15
C ALA A 21 0.98 -5.93 0.56
N ASN A 22 1.51 -6.84 1.36
CA ASN A 22 0.76 -7.77 2.19
C ASN A 22 0.23 -7.17 3.50
N SER A 23 0.56 -5.89 3.80
CA SER A 23 -0.02 -5.20 4.96
C SER A 23 -1.51 -4.89 4.73
N GLY A 24 -2.25 -4.61 5.80
CA GLY A 24 -3.66 -4.24 5.67
C GLY A 24 -3.90 -3.06 4.73
N VAL A 25 -3.02 -2.04 4.75
CA VAL A 25 -3.10 -0.90 3.82
C VAL A 25 -2.72 -1.33 2.40
N GLY A 26 -1.65 -2.12 2.25
CA GLY A 26 -1.21 -2.59 0.93
C GLY A 26 -2.28 -3.42 0.21
N ARG A 27 -2.96 -4.32 0.92
CA ARG A 27 -4.09 -5.10 0.40
C ARG A 27 -5.27 -4.21 -0.02
N CYS A 28 -5.57 -3.15 0.75
CA CYS A 28 -6.59 -2.18 0.35
C CYS A 28 -6.17 -1.37 -0.89
N ILE A 29 -4.88 -1.03 -1.04
CA ILE A 29 -4.39 -0.34 -2.24
C ILE A 29 -4.60 -1.21 -3.48
N ILE A 30 -4.26 -2.50 -3.44
CA ILE A 30 -4.48 -3.45 -4.54
C ILE A 30 -5.95 -3.43 -4.98
N GLN A 31 -6.86 -3.64 -4.05
CA GLN A 31 -8.29 -3.72 -4.34
C GLN A 31 -8.86 -2.41 -4.88
N LEU A 32 -8.47 -1.27 -4.29
CA LEU A 32 -8.91 0.05 -4.75
C LEU A 32 -8.32 0.41 -6.11
N ALA A 33 -7.05 0.08 -6.37
CA ALA A 33 -6.42 0.28 -7.68
C ALA A 33 -7.14 -0.52 -8.76
N ARG A 34 -7.49 -1.78 -8.49
CA ARG A 34 -8.30 -2.62 -9.39
C ARG A 34 -9.63 -1.95 -9.74
N GLN A 35 -10.35 -1.38 -8.76
CA GLN A 35 -11.62 -0.67 -8.99
C GLN A 35 -11.44 0.57 -9.88
N MET A 36 -10.27 1.17 -9.85
CA MET A 36 -9.92 2.35 -10.67
C MET A 36 -9.35 1.96 -12.05
N GLY A 37 -9.20 0.67 -12.35
CA GLY A 37 -8.50 0.19 -13.54
C GLY A 37 -7.00 0.50 -13.55
N VAL A 38 -6.41 0.76 -12.39
CA VAL A 38 -4.99 1.07 -12.18
C VAL A 38 -4.24 -0.21 -11.87
N ARG A 39 -3.09 -0.42 -12.51
CA ARG A 39 -2.26 -1.62 -12.36
C ARG A 39 -1.24 -1.47 -11.24
N THR A 40 -0.91 -2.57 -10.58
CA THR A 40 -0.08 -2.55 -9.37
C THR A 40 1.17 -3.41 -9.48
N VAL A 41 2.30 -2.88 -9.03
CA VAL A 41 3.52 -3.62 -8.69
C VAL A 41 3.61 -3.69 -7.17
N ASN A 42 3.71 -4.89 -6.63
CA ASN A 42 3.56 -5.17 -5.21
C ASN A 42 4.82 -5.83 -4.66
N PHE A 43 5.67 -5.04 -3.99
CA PHE A 43 6.87 -5.54 -3.34
C PHE A 43 6.54 -6.19 -2.00
N VAL A 44 6.99 -7.43 -1.82
CA VAL A 44 6.85 -8.24 -0.62
C VAL A 44 8.15 -8.97 -0.29
N ARG A 45 8.31 -9.40 0.96
CA ARG A 45 9.51 -10.14 1.39
C ARG A 45 9.46 -11.63 1.03
N ARG A 46 8.26 -12.20 0.85
CA ARG A 46 8.01 -13.62 0.58
C ARG A 46 7.01 -13.75 -0.57
N PRO A 47 7.46 -13.55 -1.82
CA PRO A 47 6.55 -13.50 -2.96
C PRO A 47 5.84 -14.84 -3.20
N ASP A 48 6.52 -15.96 -3.03
CA ASP A 48 5.95 -17.28 -3.34
C ASP A 48 4.78 -17.65 -2.43
N GLU A 49 4.84 -17.25 -1.15
CA GLU A 49 3.76 -17.47 -0.19
C GLU A 49 2.56 -16.53 -0.37
N LEU A 50 2.78 -15.37 -0.98
CA LEU A 50 1.79 -14.27 -1.01
C LEU A 50 1.21 -14.03 -2.41
N ARG A 51 1.83 -14.59 -3.45
CA ARG A 51 1.47 -14.33 -4.85
C ARG A 51 0.02 -14.68 -5.14
N GLU A 52 -0.40 -15.89 -4.81
CA GLU A 52 -1.76 -16.37 -5.08
C GLU A 52 -2.79 -15.48 -4.38
N GLU A 53 -2.60 -15.23 -3.09
CA GLU A 53 -3.51 -14.42 -2.29
C GLU A 53 -3.62 -12.97 -2.81
N LEU A 54 -2.48 -12.29 -3.07
CA LEU A 54 -2.49 -10.92 -3.54
C LEU A 54 -3.04 -10.80 -4.97
N THR A 55 -2.78 -11.79 -5.83
CA THR A 55 -3.37 -11.85 -7.17
C THR A 55 -4.89 -12.02 -7.11
N ALA A 56 -5.40 -12.84 -6.20
CA ALA A 56 -6.84 -12.98 -5.98
C ALA A 56 -7.50 -11.66 -5.56
N LEU A 57 -6.80 -10.81 -4.80
CA LEU A 57 -7.23 -9.45 -4.47
C LEU A 57 -7.16 -8.46 -5.65
N GLY A 58 -6.47 -8.82 -6.73
CA GLY A 58 -6.34 -8.02 -7.95
C GLY A 58 -4.95 -7.41 -8.16
N ALA A 59 -3.90 -7.95 -7.52
CA ALA A 59 -2.53 -7.55 -7.82
C ALA A 59 -2.12 -8.00 -9.22
N ASP A 60 -1.54 -7.09 -10.02
CA ASP A 60 -1.02 -7.43 -11.35
C ASP A 60 0.36 -8.10 -11.27
N LEU A 61 1.27 -7.56 -10.47
CA LEU A 61 2.59 -8.12 -10.25
C LEU A 61 2.90 -8.21 -8.74
N VAL A 62 3.35 -9.38 -8.29
CA VAL A 62 3.84 -9.63 -6.93
C VAL A 62 5.30 -10.05 -7.04
N VAL A 63 6.20 -9.26 -6.45
CA VAL A 63 7.65 -9.34 -6.67
C VAL A 63 8.39 -9.38 -5.34
N GLY A 64 9.44 -10.20 -5.29
CA GLY A 64 10.35 -10.28 -4.13
C GLY A 64 11.18 -9.01 -3.99
N GLU A 65 10.98 -8.29 -2.89
CA GLU A 65 11.68 -7.01 -2.67
C GLU A 65 13.21 -7.13 -2.63
N ASN A 66 13.71 -8.31 -2.25
CA ASN A 66 15.13 -8.57 -2.08
C ASN A 66 15.76 -9.35 -3.25
N ASP A 67 14.99 -9.60 -4.31
CA ASP A 67 15.51 -10.28 -5.49
C ASP A 67 16.60 -9.44 -6.16
N GLU A 68 17.58 -10.08 -6.74
CA GLU A 68 18.65 -9.43 -7.46
C GLU A 68 18.08 -8.66 -8.66
N ASP A 69 18.58 -7.45 -8.89
CA ASP A 69 18.12 -6.58 -9.99
C ASP A 69 16.59 -6.39 -10.07
N VAL A 70 15.87 -6.49 -8.93
CA VAL A 70 14.41 -6.46 -8.86
C VAL A 70 13.78 -5.29 -9.61
N VAL A 71 14.38 -4.10 -9.56
CA VAL A 71 13.84 -2.92 -10.27
C VAL A 71 13.94 -3.13 -11.79
N LYS A 72 15.09 -3.56 -12.28
CA LYS A 72 15.33 -3.76 -13.71
C LYS A 72 14.45 -4.88 -14.27
N SER A 73 14.41 -6.03 -13.60
CA SER A 73 13.60 -7.18 -14.01
C SER A 73 12.11 -6.85 -14.00
N THR A 74 11.64 -6.13 -12.97
CA THR A 74 10.23 -5.72 -12.89
C THR A 74 9.87 -4.72 -13.98
N LEU A 75 10.72 -3.70 -14.23
CA LEU A 75 10.47 -2.72 -15.29
C LEU A 75 10.38 -3.35 -16.68
N ALA A 76 11.12 -4.43 -16.94
CA ALA A 76 11.03 -5.16 -18.19
C ALA A 76 9.64 -5.80 -18.43
N LEU A 77 8.87 -6.05 -17.37
CA LEU A 77 7.52 -6.61 -17.43
C LEU A 77 6.41 -5.56 -17.64
N LEU A 78 6.76 -4.26 -17.66
CA LEU A 78 5.78 -3.17 -17.73
C LEU A 78 5.60 -2.59 -19.15
N ASP A 79 6.05 -3.28 -20.18
CA ASP A 79 5.90 -2.86 -21.59
C ASP A 79 6.36 -1.42 -21.85
N GLY A 80 7.52 -1.05 -21.29
CA GLY A 80 8.10 0.29 -21.42
C GLY A 80 7.43 1.37 -20.56
N LYS A 81 6.38 1.03 -19.83
CA LYS A 81 5.74 1.94 -18.86
C LYS A 81 6.50 1.98 -17.55
N ARG A 82 6.24 3.00 -16.76
CA ARG A 82 6.76 3.13 -15.39
C ARG A 82 5.65 3.57 -14.44
N PRO A 83 5.69 3.16 -13.17
CA PRO A 83 4.74 3.65 -12.18
C PRO A 83 4.78 5.18 -12.03
N VAL A 84 3.61 5.79 -11.98
CA VAL A 84 3.47 7.25 -11.77
C VAL A 84 3.33 7.62 -10.30
N LEU A 85 2.98 6.64 -9.48
CA LEU A 85 2.81 6.78 -8.03
C LEU A 85 3.49 5.62 -7.30
N ALA A 86 4.18 5.92 -6.22
CA ALA A 86 4.74 4.94 -5.29
C ALA A 86 4.15 5.14 -3.88
N SER A 87 3.73 4.05 -3.24
CA SER A 87 3.22 4.06 -1.86
C SER A 87 4.25 3.41 -0.93
N ASN A 88 4.86 4.21 -0.05
CA ASN A 88 5.94 3.79 0.82
C ASN A 88 5.50 3.66 2.29
N ALA A 89 5.57 2.42 2.82
CA ALA A 89 5.33 2.10 4.23
C ALA A 89 6.62 1.80 5.01
N VAL A 90 7.73 1.53 4.30
CA VAL A 90 8.92 0.89 4.90
C VAL A 90 10.05 1.87 5.17
N GLY A 91 10.40 2.72 4.22
CA GLY A 91 11.58 3.57 4.31
C GLY A 91 12.88 2.87 3.87
N GLY A 92 14.04 3.49 4.14
CA GLY A 92 15.36 2.93 3.84
C GLY A 92 15.55 2.52 2.37
N GLU A 93 16.22 1.39 2.15
CA GLU A 93 16.50 0.85 0.80
C GLU A 93 15.23 0.46 0.03
N SER A 94 14.17 0.04 0.74
CA SER A 94 12.89 -0.24 0.13
C SER A 94 12.30 1.00 -0.57
N ALA A 95 12.38 2.17 0.07
CA ALA A 95 11.96 3.43 -0.54
C ALA A 95 12.84 3.81 -1.75
N LEU A 96 14.14 3.49 -1.73
CA LEU A 96 15.04 3.72 -2.86
C LEU A 96 14.59 2.93 -4.10
N ARG A 97 14.23 1.65 -3.93
CA ARG A 97 13.71 0.81 -5.02
C ARG A 97 12.41 1.39 -5.61
N LEU A 98 11.51 1.88 -4.75
CA LEU A 98 10.28 2.54 -5.21
C LEU A 98 10.57 3.79 -6.04
N MET A 99 11.50 4.65 -5.60
CA MET A 99 11.91 5.85 -6.36
C MET A 99 12.53 5.50 -7.71
N ASP A 100 13.31 4.42 -7.75
CA ASP A 100 13.92 3.97 -9.01
C ASP A 100 12.88 3.43 -9.99
N MET A 101 11.82 2.78 -9.52
CA MET A 101 10.69 2.34 -10.35
C MET A 101 9.93 3.50 -10.99
N LEU A 102 9.83 4.66 -10.34
CA LEU A 102 8.98 5.78 -10.77
C LEU A 102 9.31 6.28 -12.19
N ALA A 103 8.27 6.71 -12.88
CA ALA A 103 8.39 7.51 -14.11
C ALA A 103 8.99 8.89 -13.81
N PRO A 104 9.59 9.58 -14.80
CA PRO A 104 9.87 10.99 -14.68
C PRO A 104 8.63 11.78 -14.26
N GLY A 105 8.79 12.69 -13.28
CA GLY A 105 7.68 13.45 -12.69
C GLY A 105 6.75 12.66 -11.77
N GLY A 106 7.02 11.39 -11.52
CA GLY A 106 6.23 10.56 -10.60
C GLY A 106 6.35 11.00 -9.14
N SER A 107 5.38 10.57 -8.32
CA SER A 107 5.33 10.91 -6.88
C SER A 107 5.52 9.66 -6.01
N MET A 108 6.29 9.79 -4.94
CA MET A 108 6.31 8.81 -3.86
C MET A 108 5.64 9.38 -2.62
N VAL A 109 4.59 8.72 -2.15
CA VAL A 109 3.86 9.07 -0.93
C VAL A 109 4.29 8.15 0.21
N THR A 110 4.90 8.74 1.24
CA THR A 110 5.32 8.02 2.45
C THR A 110 4.25 8.17 3.52
N TYR A 111 3.74 7.03 4.02
CA TYR A 111 2.71 6.97 5.06
C TYR A 111 3.12 6.11 6.26
N GLY A 112 4.29 5.50 6.21
CA GLY A 112 4.85 4.67 7.27
C GLY A 112 6.37 4.64 7.23
N ALA A 113 6.97 4.11 8.30
CA ALA A 113 8.41 3.97 8.47
C ALA A 113 8.73 2.65 9.19
N MET A 114 8.23 1.52 8.67
CA MET A 114 8.31 0.20 9.34
C MET A 114 9.74 -0.26 9.60
N SER A 115 10.70 0.10 8.75
CA SER A 115 12.12 -0.21 8.93
C SER A 115 12.81 0.68 9.97
N ARG A 116 12.18 1.79 10.38
CA ARG A 116 12.80 2.85 11.20
C ARG A 116 14.06 3.48 10.58
N LYS A 117 14.31 3.22 9.30
CA LYS A 117 15.46 3.77 8.56
C LYS A 117 15.01 4.99 7.75
N SER A 118 15.81 6.05 7.80
CA SER A 118 15.57 7.26 7.01
C SER A 118 15.60 6.95 5.51
N ILE A 119 14.82 7.70 4.74
CA ILE A 119 14.85 7.67 3.29
C ILE A 119 16.09 8.41 2.82
N LYS A 120 16.94 7.74 2.05
CA LYS A 120 18.05 8.36 1.33
C LYS A 120 17.59 8.65 -0.10
N VAL A 121 17.71 9.89 -0.53
CA VAL A 121 17.25 10.33 -1.85
C VAL A 121 18.47 10.69 -2.70
N PRO A 122 18.78 9.91 -3.74
CA PRO A 122 19.82 10.29 -4.71
C PRO A 122 19.41 11.59 -5.42
N ASN A 123 20.32 12.57 -5.47
CA ASN A 123 20.06 13.86 -6.11
C ASN A 123 19.61 13.72 -7.57
N GLY A 124 20.13 12.70 -8.28
CA GLY A 124 19.73 12.44 -9.65
C GLY A 124 18.24 12.14 -9.85
N PHE A 125 17.56 11.58 -8.85
CA PHE A 125 16.12 11.35 -8.93
C PHE A 125 15.33 12.68 -8.84
N LEU A 126 15.84 13.63 -8.09
CA LEU A 126 15.24 14.97 -8.02
C LEU A 126 15.55 15.79 -9.26
N ILE A 127 16.83 15.83 -9.66
CA ILE A 127 17.31 16.71 -10.74
C ILE A 127 16.88 16.20 -12.13
N PHE A 128 17.11 14.91 -12.42
CA PHE A 128 16.96 14.36 -13.77
C PHE A 128 15.65 13.61 -13.98
N LYS A 129 15.05 13.03 -12.92
CA LYS A 129 13.72 12.40 -13.00
C LYS A 129 12.60 13.32 -12.54
N GLY A 130 12.89 14.40 -11.81
CA GLY A 130 11.90 15.32 -11.30
C GLY A 130 10.85 14.65 -10.41
N ILE A 131 11.22 13.58 -9.66
CA ILE A 131 10.28 12.90 -8.77
C ILE A 131 9.86 13.82 -7.61
N ARG A 132 8.64 13.62 -7.15
CA ARG A 132 8.12 14.30 -5.97
C ARG A 132 8.08 13.35 -4.77
N LEU A 133 8.45 13.87 -3.60
CA LEU A 133 8.42 13.12 -2.33
C LEU A 133 7.43 13.81 -1.40
N GLU A 134 6.45 13.07 -1.00
CA GLU A 134 5.32 13.59 -0.24
C GLU A 134 5.02 12.68 0.96
N GLY A 135 4.34 13.21 1.97
CA GLY A 135 3.91 12.47 3.14
C GLY A 135 2.39 12.47 3.27
N LEU A 136 1.83 11.36 3.70
CA LEU A 136 0.45 11.28 4.12
C LEU A 136 0.35 11.00 5.62
N TRP A 137 -0.11 11.99 6.37
CA TRP A 137 -0.57 11.79 7.74
C TRP A 137 -2.08 11.94 7.79
N VAL A 138 -2.78 10.81 7.82
CA VAL A 138 -4.25 10.77 7.72
C VAL A 138 -4.94 11.59 8.81
N THR A 139 -4.36 11.66 10.02
CA THR A 139 -4.91 12.49 11.10
C THR A 139 -4.92 13.98 10.75
N GLN A 140 -3.89 14.47 10.05
CA GLN A 140 -3.86 15.86 9.59
C GLN A 140 -4.90 16.10 8.50
N TRP A 141 -5.06 15.16 7.58
CA TRP A 141 -6.11 15.28 6.59
C TRP A 141 -7.50 15.33 7.24
N LEU A 142 -7.79 14.43 8.19
CA LEU A 142 -9.07 14.41 8.92
C LEU A 142 -9.34 15.70 9.72
N LYS A 143 -8.30 16.40 10.18
CA LYS A 143 -8.44 17.66 10.91
C LYS A 143 -8.74 18.88 10.01
N HIS A 144 -8.26 18.86 8.77
CA HIS A 144 -8.26 20.05 7.91
C HIS A 144 -9.10 19.91 6.64
N ALA A 145 -9.47 18.70 6.25
CA ALA A 145 -10.32 18.50 5.08
C ALA A 145 -11.76 18.96 5.35
N PRO A 146 -12.48 19.45 4.34
CA PRO A 146 -13.91 19.71 4.46
C PRO A 146 -14.68 18.45 4.92
N ALA A 147 -15.66 18.65 5.81
CA ALA A 147 -16.44 17.53 6.35
C ALA A 147 -17.11 16.69 5.26
N GLN A 148 -17.54 17.32 4.18
CA GLN A 148 -18.11 16.63 3.00
C GLN A 148 -17.12 15.70 2.31
N ASP A 149 -15.85 16.06 2.22
CA ASP A 149 -14.80 15.23 1.59
C ASP A 149 -14.48 14.02 2.47
N ILE A 150 -14.49 14.22 3.79
CA ILE A 150 -14.33 13.14 4.76
C ILE A 150 -15.50 12.17 4.66
N ALA A 151 -16.73 12.69 4.69
CA ALA A 151 -17.95 11.87 4.55
C ALA A 151 -17.93 11.08 3.23
N ALA A 152 -17.66 11.74 2.10
CA ALA A 152 -17.59 11.10 0.79
C ALA A 152 -16.54 9.98 0.72
N ALA A 153 -15.38 10.17 1.37
CA ALA A 153 -14.35 9.15 1.43
C ALA A 153 -14.80 7.92 2.24
N TYR A 154 -15.44 8.13 3.39
CA TYR A 154 -15.97 7.05 4.22
C TYR A 154 -17.14 6.34 3.56
N ASP A 155 -18.08 7.07 2.94
CA ASP A 155 -19.22 6.50 2.21
C ASP A 155 -18.76 5.62 1.04
N LYS A 156 -17.75 6.07 0.30
CA LYS A 156 -17.13 5.28 -0.77
C LYS A 156 -16.55 3.97 -0.24
N LEU A 157 -15.76 4.03 0.84
CA LEU A 157 -15.16 2.84 1.44
C LEU A 157 -16.23 1.90 2.02
N ALA A 158 -17.23 2.42 2.73
CA ALA A 158 -18.30 1.64 3.31
C ALA A 158 -19.12 0.90 2.23
N ARG A 159 -19.43 1.56 1.12
CA ARG A 159 -20.10 0.95 -0.02
C ARG A 159 -19.28 -0.20 -0.62
N LEU A 160 -18.00 0.04 -0.91
CA LEU A 160 -17.12 -1.01 -1.45
C LEU A 160 -16.98 -2.21 -0.51
N MET A 161 -17.00 -1.98 0.81
CA MET A 161 -16.99 -3.06 1.80
C MET A 161 -18.33 -3.81 1.81
N ALA A 162 -19.46 -3.11 1.75
CA ALA A 162 -20.79 -3.73 1.72
C ALA A 162 -21.02 -4.57 0.44
N GLU A 163 -20.44 -4.13 -0.68
CA GLU A 163 -20.49 -4.84 -1.97
C GLU A 163 -19.46 -6.00 -2.05
N GLY A 164 -18.60 -6.18 -1.03
CA GLY A 164 -17.54 -7.18 -1.05
C GLY A 164 -16.37 -6.85 -1.99
N SER A 165 -16.36 -5.65 -2.58
CA SER A 165 -15.28 -5.19 -3.48
C SER A 165 -14.04 -4.69 -2.75
N LEU A 166 -14.15 -4.42 -1.45
CA LEU A 166 -13.08 -4.10 -0.54
C LEU A 166 -13.19 -4.97 0.70
N VAL A 167 -12.30 -5.91 0.87
CA VAL A 167 -12.27 -6.82 2.01
C VAL A 167 -11.03 -6.60 2.86
N GLN A 168 -11.19 -6.72 4.17
CA GLN A 168 -10.10 -6.70 5.13
C GLN A 168 -9.99 -8.07 5.77
N ALA A 169 -8.88 -8.75 5.56
CA ALA A 169 -8.65 -10.05 6.18
C ALA A 169 -8.64 -9.94 7.72
N VAL A 170 -9.37 -10.81 8.38
CA VAL A 170 -9.35 -11.02 9.83
C VAL A 170 -8.64 -12.34 10.10
N ASP A 171 -7.56 -12.30 10.88
CA ASP A 171 -6.81 -13.49 11.27
C ASP A 171 -7.55 -14.21 12.41
N THR A 172 -7.76 -13.51 13.53
CA THR A 172 -8.40 -14.09 14.72
C THR A 172 -9.28 -13.05 15.42
N VAL A 173 -10.42 -13.51 15.90
CA VAL A 173 -11.31 -12.73 16.77
C VAL A 173 -11.19 -13.24 18.19
N PHE A 174 -10.87 -12.37 19.13
CA PHE A 174 -10.79 -12.67 20.56
C PHE A 174 -11.94 -11.99 21.33
N PRO A 175 -12.49 -12.62 22.36
CA PRO A 175 -13.35 -11.91 23.30
C PRO A 175 -12.53 -10.87 24.07
N LEU A 176 -13.16 -9.80 24.56
CA LEU A 176 -12.47 -8.75 25.31
C LEU A 176 -11.73 -9.27 26.54
N SER A 177 -12.27 -10.32 27.18
CA SER A 177 -11.62 -11.00 28.33
C SER A 177 -10.23 -11.56 27.99
N GLU A 178 -9.95 -11.84 26.73
CA GLU A 178 -8.66 -12.36 26.26
C GLU A 178 -7.77 -11.28 25.61
N VAL A 179 -7.98 -10.01 25.94
CA VAL A 179 -7.22 -8.88 25.34
C VAL A 179 -5.70 -9.07 25.39
N ARG A 180 -5.18 -9.68 26.46
CA ARG A 180 -3.73 -9.94 26.60
C ARG A 180 -3.23 -10.88 25.50
N ARG A 181 -3.91 -11.99 25.26
CA ARG A 181 -3.60 -12.94 24.17
C ARG A 181 -3.75 -12.29 22.80
N ALA A 182 -4.77 -11.46 22.64
CA ALA A 182 -4.97 -10.71 21.40
C ALA A 182 -3.80 -9.75 21.10
N VAL A 183 -3.25 -9.08 22.14
CA VAL A 183 -2.09 -8.19 21.99
C VAL A 183 -0.82 -9.00 21.67
N GLU A 184 -0.59 -10.12 22.33
CA GLU A 184 0.53 -11.04 22.03
C GLU A 184 0.44 -11.52 20.58
N LYS A 185 -0.71 -12.03 20.14
CA LYS A 185 -0.97 -12.44 18.76
C LYS A 185 -0.78 -11.29 17.78
N ALA A 186 -1.17 -10.05 18.16
CA ALA A 186 -1.01 -8.86 17.34
C ALA A 186 0.47 -8.44 17.13
N GLN A 187 1.40 -8.92 17.94
CA GLN A 187 2.83 -8.66 17.82
C GLN A 187 3.57 -9.72 16.99
N GLU A 188 2.95 -10.86 16.71
CA GLU A 188 3.56 -11.90 15.89
C GLU A 188 3.84 -11.37 14.47
N GLU A 189 4.97 -11.74 13.91
CA GLU A 189 5.28 -11.50 12.51
C GLU A 189 4.45 -12.44 11.60
N PHE A 190 4.26 -12.00 10.37
CA PHE A 190 3.64 -12.81 9.30
C PHE A 190 2.16 -13.19 9.52
N ARG A 191 1.43 -12.42 10.31
CA ARG A 191 -0.02 -12.59 10.46
C ARG A 191 -0.74 -12.42 9.14
N ASN A 192 -1.80 -13.22 8.94
CA ASN A 192 -2.62 -13.16 7.74
C ASN A 192 -3.92 -12.37 7.95
N GLY A 193 -3.85 -11.20 8.56
CA GLY A 193 -5.01 -10.35 8.76
C GLY A 193 -4.94 -9.51 10.03
N LYS A 194 -6.07 -8.94 10.42
CA LYS A 194 -6.25 -8.16 11.64
C LYS A 194 -6.63 -9.05 12.81
N ILE A 195 -6.10 -8.75 13.98
CA ILE A 195 -6.63 -9.28 15.24
C ILE A 195 -7.76 -8.35 15.68
N VAL A 196 -8.91 -8.94 15.96
CA VAL A 196 -10.13 -8.20 16.31
C VAL A 196 -10.56 -8.59 17.72
N LEU A 197 -11.00 -7.61 18.51
CA LEU A 197 -11.64 -7.84 19.81
C LEU A 197 -13.15 -7.73 19.65
N LYS A 198 -13.88 -8.76 20.08
CA LYS A 198 -15.34 -8.73 20.21
C LYS A 198 -15.70 -8.15 21.57
N MET A 199 -16.37 -7.01 21.58
CA MET A 199 -16.68 -6.25 22.80
C MET A 199 -17.79 -6.86 23.65
N ASN A 200 -18.76 -7.52 23.02
CA ASN A 200 -19.87 -8.17 23.71
C ASN A 200 -20.03 -9.61 23.20
N GLU A 201 -20.30 -10.54 24.11
CA GLU A 201 -20.95 -11.79 23.76
C GLU A 201 -22.44 -11.45 23.57
N ALA A 202 -22.93 -11.72 22.38
CA ALA A 202 -24.37 -11.63 22.13
C ALA A 202 -25.07 -12.85 22.72
#